data_408c0d89863f276229d0ea6afd425898
#
_entry.id   408c0d89863f276229d0ea6afd425898
#
_cell.length_a   1.000
_cell.length_b   1.000
_cell.length_c   1.000
_cell.angle_alpha   90.00
_cell.angle_beta   90.00
_cell.angle_gamma   90.00
#
_symmetry.space_group_name_H-M   'P 1'
#
loop_
_entity.id
_entity.type
_entity.pdbx_description
1 polymer ?
#
loop_
_entity_poly.entity_id
_entity_poly.type
_entity_poly.pdbx_seq_one_letter_code
_entity_poly.pdbx_strand_id
1 'polypeptide(L)'
;AGNICKDECLPEETNRRIVDVISDVNLCYSEFARKYLADTGLPKERTYMTGSPMAEVLRGNLEKIEASNILNRLGLEKDHYILLSAHREENIDTEKNFISLFTAINALAEKYDMPILYSCHPRSKHRLEQSGFKLDKRVKVNEPLGFNDYNCLQMNALAIVSDSGTLP
;
A
#
# COMPACT_ATOMS: atom_id res chain seq x y z
N ALA A 1 -8.86 -15.35 0.58
CA ALA A 1 -10.01 -15.70 1.42
C ALA A 1 -9.68 -15.53 2.90
N GLY A 2 -10.70 -15.28 3.74
CA GLY A 2 -10.55 -15.17 5.19
C GLY A 2 -9.83 -13.91 5.70
N ASN A 3 -9.62 -12.93 4.86
CA ASN A 3 -9.08 -11.64 5.26
C ASN A 3 -10.21 -10.76 5.80
N ILE A 4 -10.54 -10.93 7.06
CA ILE A 4 -11.68 -10.29 7.74
C ILE A 4 -11.20 -9.08 8.53
N CYS A 5 -11.85 -7.94 8.33
CA CYS A 5 -11.69 -6.74 9.13
C CYS A 5 -12.85 -6.62 10.14
N LYS A 6 -12.57 -6.09 11.33
CA LYS A 6 -13.62 -5.80 12.32
C LYS A 6 -14.36 -4.48 12.04
N ASP A 7 -13.79 -3.65 11.17
CA ASP A 7 -14.36 -2.36 10.81
C ASP A 7 -15.26 -2.51 9.57
N GLU A 8 -16.54 -2.28 9.77
CA GLU A 8 -17.56 -2.33 8.71
C GLU A 8 -17.56 -1.08 7.80
N CYS A 9 -16.75 -0.07 8.12
CA CYS A 9 -16.62 1.13 7.29
C CYS A 9 -15.87 0.87 5.97
N LEU A 10 -15.26 -0.31 5.82
CA LEU A 10 -14.54 -0.68 4.61
C LEU A 10 -15.48 -1.40 3.62
N PRO A 11 -15.82 -0.80 2.46
CA PRO A 11 -16.67 -1.45 1.45
C PRO A 11 -16.14 -2.81 1.00
N GLU A 12 -14.82 -2.96 0.96
CA GLU A 12 -14.16 -4.22 0.59
C GLU A 12 -14.46 -5.35 1.58
N GLU A 13 -14.71 -5.05 2.84
CA GLU A 13 -15.01 -6.06 3.84
C GLU A 13 -16.31 -6.81 3.50
N THR A 14 -17.34 -6.08 3.15
CA THR A 14 -18.62 -6.68 2.71
C THR A 14 -18.41 -7.54 1.47
N ASN A 15 -17.68 -7.04 0.48
CA ASN A 15 -17.39 -7.78 -0.75
C ASN A 15 -16.60 -9.06 -0.47
N ARG A 16 -15.59 -9.01 0.41
CA ARG A 16 -14.80 -10.18 0.81
C ARG A 16 -15.65 -11.24 1.45
N ARG A 17 -16.53 -10.87 2.40
CA ARG A 17 -17.46 -11.79 3.07
C ARG A 17 -18.41 -12.47 2.10
N ILE A 18 -18.96 -11.71 1.16
CA ILE A 18 -19.84 -12.27 0.11
C ILE A 18 -19.07 -13.29 -0.71
N VAL A 19 -17.88 -12.93 -1.21
CA VAL A 19 -17.05 -13.81 -2.04
C VAL A 19 -16.63 -15.05 -1.28
N ASP A 20 -16.21 -14.93 -0.02
CA ASP A 20 -15.80 -16.07 0.80
C ASP A 20 -16.97 -17.09 0.98
N VAL A 21 -18.21 -16.60 1.13
CA VAL A 21 -19.39 -17.45 1.30
C VAL A 21 -19.83 -18.15 0.01
N ILE A 22 -19.81 -17.43 -1.13
CA ILE A 22 -20.29 -17.99 -2.40
C ILE A 22 -19.24 -18.82 -3.14
N SER A 23 -17.98 -18.78 -2.70
CA SER A 23 -16.90 -19.54 -3.33
C SER A 23 -16.96 -21.03 -2.99
N ASP A 24 -16.78 -21.89 -4.00
CA ASP A 24 -16.67 -23.34 -3.80
C ASP A 24 -15.39 -23.74 -3.08
N VAL A 25 -14.29 -22.98 -3.29
CA VAL A 25 -12.98 -23.21 -2.69
C VAL A 25 -12.39 -21.90 -2.19
N ASN A 26 -11.91 -21.89 -0.95
CA ASN A 26 -11.26 -20.77 -0.32
C ASN A 26 -9.76 -21.02 -0.13
N LEU A 27 -8.94 -20.17 -0.74
CA LEU A 27 -7.49 -20.17 -0.59
C LEU A 27 -7.05 -19.07 0.36
N CYS A 28 -6.50 -19.44 1.51
CA CYS A 28 -6.12 -18.53 2.58
C CYS A 28 -4.61 -18.26 2.59
N TYR A 29 -4.23 -17.04 2.94
CA TYR A 29 -2.81 -16.66 3.07
C TYR A 29 -2.18 -17.18 4.36
N SER A 30 -2.99 -17.35 5.42
CA SER A 30 -2.51 -17.76 6.73
C SER A 30 -3.48 -18.73 7.42
N GLU A 31 -2.99 -19.43 8.43
CA GLU A 31 -3.84 -20.28 9.27
C GLU A 31 -4.85 -19.45 10.07
N PHE A 32 -4.54 -18.20 10.42
CA PHE A 32 -5.51 -17.29 11.04
C PHE A 32 -6.71 -17.03 10.14
N ALA A 33 -6.45 -16.73 8.85
CA ALA A 33 -7.51 -16.53 7.86
C ALA A 33 -8.37 -17.79 7.70
N ARG A 34 -7.73 -18.96 7.63
CA ARG A 34 -8.42 -20.25 7.57
C ARG A 34 -9.29 -20.50 8.79
N LYS A 35 -8.78 -20.19 9.98
CA LYS A 35 -9.54 -20.32 11.22
C LYS A 35 -10.75 -19.38 11.24
N TYR A 36 -10.61 -18.13 10.81
CA TYR A 36 -11.75 -17.21 10.71
C TYR A 36 -12.88 -17.78 9.83
N LEU A 37 -12.53 -18.35 8.67
CA LEU A 37 -13.54 -18.97 7.82
C LEU A 37 -14.22 -20.17 8.49
N ALA A 38 -13.45 -21.02 9.19
CA ALA A 38 -14.01 -22.12 9.95
C ALA A 38 -14.95 -21.66 11.07
N ASP A 39 -14.60 -20.57 11.76
CA ASP A 39 -15.42 -19.99 12.84
C ASP A 39 -16.73 -19.35 12.29
N THR A 40 -16.76 -18.98 11.01
CA THR A 40 -17.99 -18.54 10.31
C THR A 40 -18.83 -19.68 9.76
N GLY A 41 -18.43 -20.93 9.98
CA GLY A 41 -19.16 -22.12 9.57
C GLY A 41 -18.87 -22.61 8.15
N LEU A 42 -17.85 -22.06 7.46
CA LEU A 42 -17.46 -22.54 6.15
C LEU A 42 -16.75 -23.90 6.22
N PRO A 43 -16.99 -24.81 5.25
CA PRO A 43 -16.46 -26.16 5.27
C PRO A 43 -14.91 -26.18 5.24
N LYS A 44 -14.31 -26.88 6.20
CA LYS A 44 -12.85 -27.02 6.29
C LYS A 44 -12.26 -27.74 5.08
N GLU A 45 -13.02 -28.64 4.48
CA GLU A 45 -12.64 -29.44 3.32
C GLU A 45 -12.48 -28.60 2.05
N ARG A 46 -13.01 -27.39 2.04
CA ARG A 46 -12.95 -26.44 0.91
C ARG A 46 -12.07 -25.22 1.22
N THR A 47 -11.38 -25.23 2.37
CA THR A 47 -10.58 -24.12 2.82
C THR A 47 -9.13 -24.53 3.01
N TYR A 48 -8.25 -24.06 2.13
CA TYR A 48 -6.85 -24.43 2.07
C TYR A 48 -5.95 -23.25 2.42
N MET A 49 -4.88 -23.51 3.16
CA MET A 49 -3.81 -22.54 3.39
C MET A 49 -2.74 -22.72 2.30
N THR A 50 -2.59 -21.70 1.47
CA THR A 50 -1.63 -21.70 0.35
C THR A 50 -0.48 -20.71 0.54
N GLY A 51 -0.62 -19.80 1.51
CA GLY A 51 0.27 -18.65 1.61
C GLY A 51 -0.06 -17.56 0.58
N SER A 52 0.65 -16.44 0.67
CA SER A 52 0.51 -15.34 -0.29
C SER A 52 1.32 -15.63 -1.55
N PRO A 53 0.77 -15.46 -2.76
CA PRO A 53 1.52 -15.62 -4.01
C PRO A 53 2.52 -14.47 -4.25
N MET A 54 2.50 -13.41 -3.45
CA MET A 54 3.31 -12.21 -3.67
C MET A 54 4.81 -12.52 -3.67
N ALA A 55 5.26 -13.46 -2.81
CA ALA A 55 6.66 -13.86 -2.78
C ALA A 55 7.13 -14.49 -4.11
N GLU A 56 6.29 -15.29 -4.76
CA GLU A 56 6.60 -15.87 -6.08
C GLU A 56 6.61 -14.79 -7.16
N VAL A 57 5.64 -13.87 -7.13
CA VAL A 57 5.55 -12.75 -8.08
C VAL A 57 6.79 -11.86 -7.98
N LEU A 58 7.21 -11.51 -6.77
CA LEU A 58 8.41 -10.70 -6.55
C LEU A 58 9.67 -11.43 -7.02
N ARG A 59 9.85 -12.70 -6.67
CA ARG A 59 11.00 -13.50 -7.13
C ARG A 59 11.06 -13.63 -8.64
N GLY A 60 9.91 -13.88 -9.28
CA GLY A 60 9.82 -13.99 -10.74
C GLY A 60 10.08 -12.69 -11.50
N ASN A 61 10.04 -11.54 -10.82
CA ASN A 61 10.34 -10.23 -11.40
C ASN A 61 11.61 -9.58 -10.86
N LEU A 62 12.35 -10.25 -9.98
CA LEU A 62 13.47 -9.65 -9.26
C LEU A 62 14.52 -9.05 -10.19
N GLU A 63 14.94 -9.77 -11.23
CA GLU A 63 15.89 -9.26 -12.22
C GLU A 63 15.42 -7.97 -12.90
N LYS A 64 14.10 -7.87 -13.21
CA LYS A 64 13.52 -6.67 -13.83
C LYS A 64 13.42 -5.52 -12.84
N ILE A 65 13.16 -5.83 -11.57
CA ILE A 65 13.11 -4.85 -10.49
C ILE A 65 14.49 -4.26 -10.27
N GLU A 66 15.53 -5.11 -10.17
CA GLU A 66 16.92 -4.68 -9.97
C GLU A 66 17.50 -3.94 -11.18
N ALA A 67 17.07 -4.30 -12.39
CA ALA A 67 17.47 -3.62 -13.62
C ALA A 67 16.78 -2.27 -13.85
N SER A 68 15.82 -1.89 -13.00
CA SER A 68 15.12 -0.61 -13.13
C SER A 68 16.06 0.57 -12.90
N ASN A 69 16.03 1.54 -13.79
CA ASN A 69 16.78 2.78 -13.67
C ASN A 69 16.00 3.92 -13.00
N ILE A 70 14.93 3.60 -12.28
CA ILE A 70 13.97 4.58 -11.74
C ILE A 70 14.63 5.58 -10.77
N LEU A 71 15.61 5.15 -9.96
CA LEU A 71 16.31 6.04 -9.06
C LEU A 71 17.00 7.17 -9.83
N ASN A 72 17.73 6.82 -10.90
CA ASN A 72 18.41 7.81 -11.75
C ASN A 72 17.39 8.74 -12.43
N ARG A 73 16.27 8.19 -12.94
CA ARG A 73 15.20 8.97 -13.59
C ARG A 73 14.59 10.00 -12.65
N LEU A 74 14.46 9.69 -11.35
CA LEU A 74 13.88 10.56 -10.33
C LEU A 74 14.92 11.37 -9.55
N GLY A 75 16.21 11.18 -9.81
CA GLY A 75 17.32 11.84 -9.09
C GLY A 75 17.28 11.48 -7.61
N LEU A 76 17.16 10.19 -7.30
CA LEU A 76 17.15 9.64 -5.95
C LEU A 76 18.39 8.77 -5.75
N GLU A 77 18.88 8.74 -4.52
CA GLU A 77 19.98 7.90 -4.11
C GLU A 77 19.48 6.83 -3.15
N LYS A 78 20.06 5.63 -3.27
CA LYS A 78 19.74 4.52 -2.39
C LYS A 78 19.90 4.92 -0.92
N ASP A 79 18.97 4.51 -0.07
CA ASP A 79 18.93 4.78 1.37
C ASP A 79 18.86 6.28 1.75
N HIS A 80 18.61 7.19 0.78
CA HIS A 80 18.54 8.63 1.00
C HIS A 80 17.21 9.24 0.60
N TYR A 81 16.13 8.50 0.69
CA TYR A 81 14.75 8.99 0.53
C TYR A 81 13.75 8.14 1.29
N ILE A 82 12.59 8.72 1.55
CA ILE A 82 11.43 8.03 2.12
C ILE A 82 10.40 7.84 1.01
N LEU A 83 9.84 6.63 0.88
CA LEU A 83 8.77 6.36 -0.06
C LEU A 83 7.42 6.47 0.67
N LEU A 84 6.54 7.33 0.16
CA LEU A 84 5.17 7.52 0.67
C LEU A 84 4.16 6.92 -0.31
N SER A 85 3.28 6.07 0.22
CA SER A 85 2.11 5.55 -0.48
C SER A 85 0.87 5.70 0.41
N ALA A 86 0.08 6.73 0.15
CA ALA A 86 -1.16 7.00 0.87
C ALA A 86 -2.29 7.19 -0.15
N HIS A 87 -3.27 6.29 -0.11
CA HIS A 87 -4.35 6.23 -1.11
C HIS A 87 -5.71 5.82 -0.53
N ARG A 88 -5.78 5.47 0.76
CA ARG A 88 -7.04 5.09 1.39
C ARG A 88 -7.99 6.28 1.46
N GLU A 89 -9.25 6.02 1.13
CA GLU A 89 -10.30 7.04 1.07
C GLU A 89 -10.48 7.75 2.42
N GLU A 90 -10.46 7.03 3.52
CA GLU A 90 -10.59 7.58 4.86
C GLU A 90 -9.47 8.58 5.22
N ASN A 91 -8.28 8.43 4.63
CA ASN A 91 -7.14 9.33 4.85
C ASN A 91 -7.14 10.51 3.89
N ILE A 92 -7.68 10.33 2.69
CA ILE A 92 -7.63 11.34 1.63
C ILE A 92 -8.89 12.21 1.59
N ASP A 93 -10.07 11.62 1.77
CA ASP A 93 -11.35 12.32 1.62
C ASP A 93 -11.77 13.08 2.87
N THR A 94 -11.38 12.61 4.05
CA THR A 94 -11.66 13.31 5.30
C THR A 94 -10.65 14.44 5.52
N GLU A 95 -11.11 15.69 5.51
CA GLU A 95 -10.25 16.88 5.62
C GLU A 95 -9.31 16.84 6.82
N LYS A 96 -9.82 16.47 7.99
CA LYS A 96 -9.03 16.34 9.21
C LYS A 96 -7.88 15.32 9.06
N ASN A 97 -8.17 14.15 8.51
CA ASN A 97 -7.18 13.09 8.33
C ASN A 97 -6.15 13.49 7.27
N PHE A 98 -6.62 14.10 6.18
CA PHE A 98 -5.77 14.62 5.11
C PHE A 98 -4.75 15.64 5.65
N ILE A 99 -5.22 16.66 6.37
CA ILE A 99 -4.34 17.68 6.96
C ILE A 99 -3.36 17.05 7.96
N SER A 100 -3.84 16.16 8.83
CA SER A 100 -2.98 15.47 9.79
C SER A 100 -1.88 14.64 9.12
N LEU A 101 -2.25 13.87 8.08
CA LEU A 101 -1.30 13.05 7.32
C LEU A 101 -0.21 13.92 6.68
N PHE A 102 -0.59 14.92 5.89
CA PHE A 102 0.39 15.73 5.16
C PHE A 102 1.19 16.68 6.07
N THR A 103 0.64 17.08 7.23
CA THR A 103 1.41 17.77 8.27
C THR A 103 2.50 16.85 8.84
N ALA A 104 2.17 15.60 9.12
CA ALA A 104 3.17 14.61 9.57
C ALA A 104 4.23 14.33 8.50
N ILE A 105 3.85 14.26 7.22
CA ILE A 105 4.78 14.09 6.10
C ILE A 105 5.75 15.29 5.98
N ASN A 106 5.24 16.52 6.09
CA ASN A 106 6.10 17.70 6.10
C ASN A 106 7.08 17.68 7.29
N ALA A 107 6.61 17.30 8.48
CA ALA A 107 7.45 17.16 9.67
C ALA A 107 8.54 16.08 9.51
N LEU A 108 8.21 14.97 8.85
CA LEU A 108 9.21 13.93 8.50
C LEU A 108 10.27 14.48 7.53
N ALA A 109 9.85 15.20 6.48
CA ALA A 109 10.76 15.80 5.52
C ALA A 109 11.73 16.79 6.20
N GLU A 110 11.22 17.59 7.13
CA GLU A 110 12.03 18.54 7.91
C GLU A 110 13.00 17.82 8.87
N LYS A 111 12.48 16.83 9.62
CA LYS A 111 13.25 16.12 10.65
C LYS A 111 14.43 15.34 10.06
N TYR A 112 14.24 14.69 8.93
CA TYR A 112 15.26 13.83 8.32
C TYR A 112 16.04 14.53 7.23
N ASP A 113 15.64 15.73 6.83
CA ASP A 113 16.24 16.56 5.77
C ASP A 113 16.52 15.79 4.47
N MET A 114 15.56 14.95 4.06
CA MET A 114 15.70 14.13 2.87
C MET A 114 14.45 14.14 2.00
N PRO A 115 14.55 13.76 0.71
CA PRO A 115 13.42 13.66 -0.18
C PRO A 115 12.37 12.66 0.32
N ILE A 116 11.09 13.01 0.21
CA ILE A 116 9.98 12.08 0.34
C ILE A 116 9.34 11.94 -1.04
N LEU A 117 9.40 10.75 -1.62
CA LEU A 117 8.74 10.47 -2.88
C LEU A 117 7.31 9.99 -2.60
N TYR A 118 6.34 10.77 -2.98
CA TYR A 118 4.92 10.42 -2.88
C TYR A 118 4.42 9.83 -4.20
N SER A 119 4.23 8.50 -4.25
CA SER A 119 3.53 7.83 -5.34
C SER A 119 2.04 8.12 -5.22
N CYS A 120 1.59 9.12 -5.94
CA CYS A 120 0.30 9.75 -5.75
C CYS A 120 -0.71 9.29 -6.81
N HIS A 121 -1.81 8.69 -6.37
CA HIS A 121 -2.92 8.39 -7.27
C HIS A 121 -3.57 9.70 -7.78
N PRO A 122 -4.08 9.77 -9.02
CA PRO A 122 -4.70 10.98 -9.58
C PRO A 122 -5.75 11.63 -8.68
N ARG A 123 -6.58 10.83 -7.99
CA ARG A 123 -7.57 11.32 -7.03
C ARG A 123 -6.91 12.08 -5.86
N SER A 124 -5.85 11.52 -5.29
CA SER A 124 -5.13 12.13 -4.18
C SER A 124 -4.41 13.41 -4.62
N LYS A 125 -3.87 13.43 -5.85
CA LYS A 125 -3.25 14.62 -6.45
C LYS A 125 -4.27 15.74 -6.61
N HIS A 126 -5.45 15.43 -7.16
CA HIS A 126 -6.53 16.41 -7.30
C HIS A 126 -6.98 16.97 -5.96
N ARG A 127 -7.14 16.10 -4.95
CA ARG A 127 -7.48 16.53 -3.59
C ARG A 127 -6.42 17.46 -2.98
N LEU A 128 -5.14 17.16 -3.21
CA LEU A 128 -4.02 17.97 -2.76
C LEU A 128 -4.05 19.36 -3.37
N GLU A 129 -4.29 19.44 -4.68
CA GLU A 129 -4.43 20.72 -5.41
C GLU A 129 -5.62 21.55 -4.91
N GLN A 130 -6.78 20.90 -4.69
CA GLN A 130 -7.98 21.58 -4.20
C GLN A 130 -7.86 22.07 -2.75
N SER A 131 -7.15 21.33 -1.90
CA SER A 131 -7.01 21.71 -0.48
C SER A 131 -6.17 22.96 -0.25
N GLY A 132 -5.35 23.37 -1.22
CA GLY A 132 -4.37 24.43 -1.06
C GLY A 132 -3.27 24.12 -0.03
N PHE A 133 -3.16 22.86 0.44
CA PHE A 133 -2.15 22.45 1.40
C PHE A 133 -0.75 22.58 0.80
N LYS A 134 0.16 23.23 1.51
CA LYS A 134 1.53 23.42 1.05
C LYS A 134 2.41 22.26 1.54
N LEU A 135 2.85 21.45 0.59
CA LEU A 135 3.87 20.44 0.85
C LEU A 135 5.24 21.09 1.03
N ASP A 136 6.06 20.47 1.87
CA ASP A 136 7.48 20.81 1.97
C ASP A 136 8.16 20.60 0.61
N LYS A 137 9.15 21.43 0.28
CA LYS A 137 9.90 21.38 -1.00
C LYS A 137 10.57 20.04 -1.25
N ARG A 138 10.84 19.26 -0.21
CA ARG A 138 11.45 17.93 -0.28
C ARG A 138 10.45 16.83 -0.62
N VAL A 139 9.14 17.10 -0.51
CA VAL A 139 8.09 16.15 -0.90
C VAL A 139 7.86 16.24 -2.40
N LYS A 140 8.29 15.22 -3.11
CA LYS A 140 8.15 15.09 -4.57
C LYS A 140 6.92 14.25 -4.88
N VAL A 141 5.90 14.86 -5.47
CA VAL A 141 4.69 14.15 -5.91
C VAL A 141 4.96 13.56 -7.29
N ASN A 142 4.78 12.25 -7.42
CA ASN A 142 4.95 11.50 -8.66
C ASN A 142 3.69 10.74 -9.01
N GLU A 143 3.41 10.57 -10.28
CA GLU A 143 2.31 9.72 -10.74
C GLU A 143 2.57 8.25 -10.41
N PRO A 144 1.51 7.40 -10.36
CA PRO A 144 1.68 5.99 -10.10
C PRO A 144 2.69 5.35 -11.07
N LEU A 145 3.56 4.53 -10.51
CA LEU A 145 4.62 3.85 -11.25
C LEU A 145 4.22 2.41 -11.56
N GLY A 146 4.84 1.84 -12.59
CA GLY A 146 4.70 0.42 -12.90
C GLY A 146 5.31 -0.47 -11.79
N PHE A 147 4.88 -1.72 -11.77
CA PHE A 147 5.22 -2.69 -10.73
C PHE A 147 6.73 -2.80 -10.45
N ASN A 148 7.55 -2.93 -11.50
CA ASN A 148 9.00 -3.11 -11.33
C ASN A 148 9.68 -1.84 -10.78
N ASP A 149 9.32 -0.66 -11.31
CA ASP A 149 9.85 0.62 -10.87
C ASP A 149 9.47 0.90 -9.40
N TYR A 150 8.20 0.64 -9.04
CA TYR A 150 7.73 0.86 -7.68
C TYR A 150 8.43 -0.06 -6.67
N ASN A 151 8.57 -1.37 -7.00
CA ASN A 151 9.29 -2.30 -6.14
C ASN A 151 10.79 -1.97 -6.05
N CYS A 152 11.41 -1.50 -7.13
CA CYS A 152 12.78 -0.99 -7.08
C CYS A 152 12.91 0.16 -6.09
N LEU A 153 11.96 1.11 -6.09
CA LEU A 153 11.94 2.19 -5.10
C LEU A 153 11.73 1.68 -3.68
N GLN A 154 10.85 0.69 -3.48
CA GLN A 154 10.66 0.09 -2.15
C GLN A 154 11.95 -0.55 -1.61
N MET A 155 12.67 -1.30 -2.45
CA MET A 155 13.91 -1.99 -2.07
C MET A 155 15.07 -1.05 -1.74
N ASN A 156 15.04 0.17 -2.26
CA ASN A 156 16.13 1.13 -2.13
C ASN A 156 15.79 2.35 -1.25
N ALA A 157 14.58 2.42 -0.70
CA ALA A 157 14.19 3.48 0.21
C ALA A 157 14.78 3.28 1.61
N LEU A 158 15.12 4.36 2.30
CA LEU A 158 15.48 4.32 3.72
C LEU A 158 14.32 3.82 4.57
N ALA A 159 13.11 4.27 4.25
CA ALA A 159 11.88 3.88 4.92
C ALA A 159 10.69 4.01 3.98
N ILE A 160 9.64 3.25 4.30
CA ILE A 160 8.35 3.31 3.59
C ILE A 160 7.28 3.75 4.58
N VAL A 161 6.50 4.76 4.19
CA VAL A 161 5.31 5.19 4.91
C VAL A 161 4.10 4.84 4.04
N SER A 162 3.21 3.99 4.55
CA SER A 162 2.08 3.52 3.79
C SER A 162 0.85 3.30 4.66
N ASP A 163 -0.32 3.54 4.08
CA ASP A 163 -1.62 3.15 4.62
C ASP A 163 -2.12 1.81 4.04
N SER A 164 -1.32 1.15 3.21
CA SER A 164 -1.64 -0.15 2.62
C SER A 164 -1.28 -1.30 3.58
N GLY A 165 -2.20 -2.24 3.76
CA GLY A 165 -1.94 -3.47 4.51
C GLY A 165 -1.15 -4.54 3.75
N THR A 166 -0.77 -4.29 2.49
CA THR A 166 -0.07 -5.26 1.64
C THR A 166 1.37 -4.89 1.32
N LEU A 167 1.82 -3.70 1.74
CA LEU A 167 3.17 -3.20 1.49
C LEU A 167 4.21 -3.60 2.56
N PRO A 168 3.84 -3.78 3.85
CA PRO A 168 4.76 -4.29 4.86
C PRO A 168 5.10 -5.75 4.64
#